data_4b3e841f4ab2482f606a7ff49de3c865
#
_entry.id   4b3e841f4ab2482f606a7ff49de3c865
#
_cell.length_a   1.000
_cell.length_b   1.000
_cell.length_c   1.000
_cell.angle_alpha   90.00
_cell.angle_beta   90.00
_cell.angle_gamma   90.00
#
_symmetry.space_group_name_H-M   'P 1'
#
loop_
_entity.id
_entity.type
_entity.pdbx_description
1 polymer ?
#
loop_
_entity_poly.entity_id
_entity_poly.type
_entity_poly.pdbx_seq_one_letter_code
_entity_poly.pdbx_strand_id
1 'polypeptide(L)'
;LSNGTVAKSLYANEIDSIEKDVQNSELLLEREMVQHWLNDIRTSVTVQKKIQIVLEEQNRQPDDIQTDWQLNASILNAIMPDVLDLLHRSYGNSIYVILDGPSSAHNKSGHKAGVGVTDTDSSSFAADNSDLLLVRGTASVSKDYKIPLSRDWQMDYDLSQTEVSEYPFYTPYTIAKSVKILESTEQYGYLSSISPALQTDTDGLSYSIPLVLEDGSVVGVLGGTLNKTQIYALLKNELFQSDADTIQLIAEKNTDEVRLTPVLAYGSAYNCSFGNRESLSYVDTKWKGIKKITDEKNDSWYLTFMKLPIYGADSPYSQTEWMIAVLRRQSVMESFYQKLLNGLLKGCAFSLIPGILFALLYGEYFTSPIRRLIRQLRSFKNGSRIRLQRTWISEL
;
A
#
# COMPACT_ATOMS: atom_id res chain seq x y z
N LEU A 1 -5.81 -38.65 -14.32
CA LEU A 1 -5.34 -37.47 -15.12
C LEU A 1 -6.18 -36.20 -14.90
N SER A 2 -7.49 -36.32 -14.62
CA SER A 2 -8.38 -35.16 -14.42
C SER A 2 -8.14 -34.39 -13.11
N ASN A 3 -7.81 -35.07 -12.01
CA ASN A 3 -7.65 -34.45 -10.69
C ASN A 3 -6.46 -33.49 -10.60
N GLY A 4 -5.37 -33.79 -11.31
CA GLY A 4 -4.21 -32.88 -11.36
C GLY A 4 -4.47 -31.60 -12.17
N THR A 5 -5.36 -31.65 -13.15
CA THR A 5 -5.71 -30.51 -14.00
C THR A 5 -6.67 -29.56 -13.28
N VAL A 6 -7.68 -30.09 -12.59
CA VAL A 6 -8.62 -29.29 -11.77
C VAL A 6 -7.87 -28.63 -10.61
N ALA A 7 -6.98 -29.37 -9.94
CA ALA A 7 -6.12 -28.83 -8.89
C ALA A 7 -5.26 -27.65 -9.36
N LYS A 8 -4.64 -27.80 -10.54
CA LYS A 8 -3.83 -26.72 -11.14
C LYS A 8 -4.67 -25.50 -11.50
N SER A 9 -5.89 -25.68 -12.01
CA SER A 9 -6.77 -24.57 -12.38
C SER A 9 -7.29 -23.82 -11.17
N LEU A 10 -7.63 -24.48 -10.07
CA LEU A 10 -8.09 -23.85 -8.83
C LEU A 10 -6.96 -23.07 -8.14
N TYR A 11 -5.75 -23.63 -8.14
CA TYR A 11 -4.58 -22.94 -7.60
C TYR A 11 -4.19 -21.74 -8.47
N ALA A 12 -4.36 -21.84 -9.79
CA ALA A 12 -4.15 -20.72 -10.70
C ALA A 12 -5.16 -19.58 -10.43
N ASN A 13 -6.43 -19.88 -10.15
CA ASN A 13 -7.43 -18.86 -9.83
C ASN A 13 -7.11 -18.12 -8.52
N GLU A 14 -6.57 -18.78 -7.51
CA GLU A 14 -6.13 -18.12 -6.27
C GLU A 14 -4.90 -17.23 -6.50
N ILE A 15 -3.97 -17.68 -7.34
CA ILE A 15 -2.82 -16.87 -7.74
C ILE A 15 -3.27 -15.64 -8.53
N ASP A 16 -4.16 -15.82 -9.51
CA ASP A 16 -4.76 -14.71 -10.26
C ASP A 16 -5.50 -13.72 -9.34
N SER A 17 -6.11 -14.21 -8.26
CA SER A 17 -6.73 -13.34 -7.25
C SER A 17 -5.72 -12.45 -6.55
N ILE A 18 -4.57 -12.99 -6.10
CA ILE A 18 -3.54 -12.18 -5.43
C ILE A 18 -2.93 -11.16 -6.41
N GLU A 19 -2.69 -11.55 -7.66
CA GLU A 19 -2.19 -10.62 -8.70
C GLU A 19 -3.20 -9.50 -8.97
N LYS A 20 -4.49 -9.79 -9.05
CA LYS A 20 -5.54 -8.77 -9.18
C LYS A 20 -5.61 -7.86 -7.98
N ASP A 21 -5.44 -8.40 -6.79
CA ASP A 21 -5.47 -7.63 -5.55
C ASP A 21 -4.33 -6.60 -5.52
N VAL A 22 -3.12 -7.00 -5.87
CA VAL A 22 -2.00 -6.05 -5.94
C VAL A 22 -2.17 -5.03 -7.05
N GLN A 23 -2.71 -5.42 -8.22
CA GLN A 23 -3.00 -4.51 -9.32
C GLN A 23 -4.04 -3.45 -8.92
N ASN A 24 -5.12 -3.86 -8.28
CA ASN A 24 -6.15 -2.93 -7.81
C ASN A 24 -5.59 -1.96 -6.76
N SER A 25 -4.78 -2.44 -5.84
CA SER A 25 -4.14 -1.61 -4.81
C SER A 25 -3.14 -0.64 -5.44
N GLU A 26 -2.38 -1.08 -6.42
CA GLU A 26 -1.43 -0.23 -7.16
C GLU A 26 -2.17 0.88 -7.92
N LEU A 27 -3.21 0.55 -8.68
CA LEU A 27 -4.01 1.53 -9.43
C LEU A 27 -4.65 2.58 -8.52
N LEU A 28 -5.14 2.19 -7.35
CA LEU A 28 -5.72 3.12 -6.37
C LEU A 28 -4.66 4.05 -5.79
N LEU A 29 -3.52 3.50 -5.36
CA LEU A 29 -2.42 4.30 -4.83
C LEU A 29 -1.80 5.19 -5.89
N GLU A 30 -1.64 4.71 -7.13
CA GLU A 30 -1.18 5.54 -8.24
C GLU A 30 -2.12 6.72 -8.45
N ARG A 31 -3.42 6.49 -8.53
CA ARG A 31 -4.38 7.57 -8.77
C ARG A 31 -4.44 8.56 -7.61
N GLU A 32 -4.70 8.10 -6.39
CA GLU A 32 -4.97 9.00 -5.26
C GLU A 32 -3.69 9.55 -4.62
N MET A 33 -2.67 8.71 -4.48
CA MET A 33 -1.42 9.13 -3.85
C MET A 33 -0.48 9.81 -4.85
N VAL A 34 -0.23 9.19 -6.02
CA VAL A 34 0.77 9.72 -6.94
C VAL A 34 0.20 10.84 -7.81
N GLN A 35 -0.94 10.62 -8.46
CA GLN A 35 -1.50 11.60 -9.41
C GLN A 35 -2.16 12.79 -8.73
N HIS A 36 -2.74 12.63 -7.53
CA HIS A 36 -3.30 13.75 -6.76
C HIS A 36 -2.29 14.29 -5.77
N TRP A 37 -2.09 13.61 -4.62
CA TRP A 37 -1.30 14.15 -3.52
C TRP A 37 0.14 14.56 -3.91
N LEU A 38 0.93 13.65 -4.49
CA LEU A 38 2.32 13.98 -4.86
C LEU A 38 2.37 15.04 -5.96
N ASN A 39 1.47 14.95 -6.94
CA ASN A 39 1.47 15.90 -8.06
C ASN A 39 1.04 17.30 -7.62
N ASP A 40 0.07 17.42 -6.71
CA ASP A 40 -0.33 18.72 -6.16
C ASP A 40 0.84 19.41 -5.44
N ILE A 41 1.65 18.65 -4.69
CA ILE A 41 2.86 19.18 -4.05
C ILE A 41 3.89 19.56 -5.12
N ARG A 42 4.13 18.72 -6.11
CA ARG A 42 5.10 18.95 -7.19
C ARG A 42 4.79 20.24 -7.98
N THR A 43 3.53 20.49 -8.24
CA THR A 43 3.07 21.64 -9.04
C THR A 43 2.82 22.91 -8.25
N SER A 44 3.12 22.93 -6.94
CA SER A 44 2.88 24.10 -6.07
C SER A 44 3.92 25.19 -6.23
N VAL A 45 4.15 25.60 -7.46
CA VAL A 45 5.07 26.72 -7.81
C VAL A 45 4.59 28.10 -7.29
N THR A 46 3.33 28.21 -6.88
CA THR A 46 2.76 29.45 -6.34
C THR A 46 3.47 29.90 -5.06
N VAL A 47 3.82 28.96 -4.18
CA VAL A 47 4.56 29.22 -2.94
C VAL A 47 5.95 29.83 -3.25
N GLN A 48 6.68 29.27 -4.22
CA GLN A 48 7.99 29.76 -4.62
C GLN A 48 7.89 31.19 -5.18
N LYS A 49 6.93 31.43 -6.07
CA LYS A 49 6.67 32.77 -6.64
C LYS A 49 6.31 33.78 -5.55
N LYS A 50 5.53 33.37 -4.56
CA LYS A 50 5.15 34.25 -3.46
C LYS A 50 6.34 34.63 -2.59
N ILE A 51 7.26 33.69 -2.32
CA ILE A 51 8.52 33.98 -1.64
C ILE A 51 9.34 35.01 -2.45
N GLN A 52 9.47 34.79 -3.75
CA GLN A 52 10.18 35.71 -4.65
C GLN A 52 9.59 37.13 -4.57
N ILE A 53 8.25 37.26 -4.66
CA ILE A 53 7.55 38.56 -4.58
C ILE A 53 7.85 39.26 -3.24
N VAL A 54 7.81 38.52 -2.11
CA VAL A 54 8.08 39.12 -0.79
C VAL A 54 9.53 39.63 -0.69
N LEU A 55 10.48 38.89 -1.25
CA LEU A 55 11.87 39.34 -1.31
C LEU A 55 12.03 40.63 -2.12
N GLU A 56 11.40 40.69 -3.30
CA GLU A 56 11.43 41.89 -4.19
C GLU A 56 10.75 43.11 -3.54
N GLU A 57 9.56 42.94 -2.96
CA GLU A 57 8.82 44.01 -2.28
C GLU A 57 9.60 44.58 -1.09
N GLN A 58 10.37 43.77 -0.40
CA GLN A 58 11.18 44.20 0.75
C GLN A 58 12.62 44.55 0.37
N ASN A 59 12.95 44.51 -0.94
CA ASN A 59 14.29 44.74 -1.47
C ASN A 59 15.36 43.89 -0.76
N ARG A 60 15.06 42.58 -0.58
CA ARG A 60 15.90 41.57 0.08
C ARG A 60 16.45 40.58 -0.92
N GLN A 61 17.58 39.97 -0.54
CA GLN A 61 18.20 38.88 -1.30
C GLN A 61 17.85 37.51 -0.71
N PRO A 62 17.89 36.40 -1.50
CA PRO A 62 17.66 35.05 -1.02
C PRO A 62 18.52 34.66 0.21
N ASP A 63 19.75 35.11 0.26
CA ASP A 63 20.68 34.88 1.37
C ASP A 63 20.22 35.49 2.70
N ASP A 64 19.41 36.55 2.67
CA ASP A 64 18.86 37.19 3.88
C ASP A 64 17.95 36.23 4.66
N ILE A 65 17.34 35.25 3.99
CA ILE A 65 16.52 34.20 4.62
C ILE A 65 17.33 33.44 5.68
N GLN A 66 18.62 33.21 5.45
CA GLN A 66 19.48 32.44 6.37
C GLN A 66 19.78 33.19 7.68
N THR A 67 19.55 34.50 7.72
CA THR A 67 19.97 35.33 8.84
C THR A 67 18.86 36.20 9.45
N ASP A 68 17.84 36.57 8.67
CA ASP A 68 16.79 37.50 9.08
C ASP A 68 15.49 36.77 9.46
N TRP A 69 15.26 36.58 10.76
CA TRP A 69 14.05 35.94 11.27
C TRP A 69 12.77 36.77 11.02
N GLN A 70 12.87 38.12 10.91
CA GLN A 70 11.70 38.96 10.64
C GLN A 70 11.26 38.80 9.18
N LEU A 71 12.21 38.72 8.26
CA LEU A 71 11.94 38.36 6.87
C LEU A 71 11.27 36.98 6.79
N ASN A 72 11.79 36.00 7.47
CA ASN A 72 11.22 34.63 7.49
C ASN A 72 9.77 34.64 8.01
N ALA A 73 9.49 35.35 9.10
CA ALA A 73 8.14 35.50 9.62
C ALA A 73 7.19 36.20 8.60
N SER A 74 7.69 37.18 7.90
CA SER A 74 6.93 37.88 6.84
C SER A 74 6.63 36.96 5.66
N ILE A 75 7.63 36.20 5.20
CA ILE A 75 7.46 35.23 4.12
C ILE A 75 6.43 34.19 4.53
N LEU A 76 6.59 33.57 5.72
CA LEU A 76 5.66 32.53 6.19
C LEU A 76 4.22 33.01 6.30
N ASN A 77 4.02 34.25 6.74
CA ASN A 77 2.68 34.86 6.76
C ASN A 77 2.12 35.08 5.35
N ALA A 78 2.96 35.55 4.42
CA ALA A 78 2.55 35.87 3.05
C ALA A 78 2.18 34.63 2.22
N ILE A 79 2.82 33.48 2.47
CA ILE A 79 2.54 32.22 1.73
C ILE A 79 1.35 31.43 2.29
N MET A 80 0.82 31.80 3.45
CA MET A 80 -0.26 31.01 4.10
C MET A 80 -1.48 30.77 3.21
N PRO A 81 -1.99 31.73 2.42
CA PRO A 81 -3.12 31.47 1.52
C PRO A 81 -2.83 30.32 0.54
N ASP A 82 -1.61 30.30 -0.02
CA ASP A 82 -1.20 29.25 -0.97
C ASP A 82 -1.02 27.89 -0.27
N VAL A 83 -0.52 27.90 0.96
CA VAL A 83 -0.38 26.68 1.79
C VAL A 83 -1.76 26.11 2.14
N LEU A 84 -2.72 26.95 2.51
CA LEU A 84 -4.09 26.51 2.82
C LEU A 84 -4.81 26.01 1.56
N ASP A 85 -4.67 26.70 0.43
CA ASP A 85 -5.23 26.25 -0.84
C ASP A 85 -4.65 24.89 -1.25
N LEU A 86 -3.34 24.71 -1.07
CA LEU A 86 -2.68 23.41 -1.34
C LEU A 86 -3.20 22.31 -0.41
N LEU A 87 -3.38 22.59 0.88
CA LEU A 87 -3.95 21.61 1.83
C LEU A 87 -5.36 21.20 1.43
N HIS A 88 -6.22 22.16 1.09
CA HIS A 88 -7.60 21.91 0.73
C HIS A 88 -7.78 21.10 -0.57
N ARG A 89 -6.89 21.27 -1.56
CA ARG A 89 -7.01 20.53 -2.82
C ARG A 89 -6.20 19.23 -2.85
N SER A 90 -5.14 19.13 -2.02
CA SER A 90 -4.38 17.89 -1.92
C SER A 90 -5.13 16.86 -1.05
N TYR A 91 -4.91 15.59 -1.33
CA TYR A 91 -5.48 14.51 -0.52
C TYR A 91 -4.76 14.32 0.83
N GLY A 92 -3.70 15.10 1.08
CA GLY A 92 -2.89 15.00 2.30
C GLY A 92 -3.60 15.50 3.55
N ASN A 93 -3.16 15.06 4.71
CA ASN A 93 -3.68 15.53 6.00
C ASN A 93 -2.89 16.70 6.58
N SER A 94 -1.69 16.99 6.09
CA SER A 94 -0.99 18.21 6.48
C SER A 94 -0.06 18.71 5.37
N ILE A 95 0.19 20.01 5.42
CA ILE A 95 1.16 20.70 4.58
C ILE A 95 2.13 21.46 5.47
N TYR A 96 3.39 21.46 5.09
CA TYR A 96 4.43 22.20 5.79
C TYR A 96 5.38 22.92 4.82
N VAL A 97 5.88 24.06 5.28
CA VAL A 97 6.98 24.79 4.65
C VAL A 97 8.05 25.02 5.70
N ILE A 98 9.29 24.71 5.37
CA ILE A 98 10.45 24.92 6.23
C ILE A 98 11.47 25.75 5.45
N LEU A 99 11.81 26.93 5.96
CA LEU A 99 12.83 27.82 5.40
C LEU A 99 14.20 27.51 5.97
N ASP A 100 15.24 27.69 5.19
CA ASP A 100 16.63 27.53 5.65
C ASP A 100 17.12 28.74 6.48
N GLY A 101 16.34 29.14 7.48
CA GLY A 101 16.66 30.31 8.27
C GLY A 101 16.09 30.27 9.69
N PRO A 102 16.45 31.27 10.52
CA PRO A 102 16.04 31.35 11.91
C PRO A 102 14.56 31.70 12.06
N SER A 103 13.92 31.22 13.14
CA SER A 103 12.56 31.55 13.53
C SER A 103 12.46 32.76 14.48
N SER A 104 13.56 33.12 15.16
CA SER A 104 13.60 34.20 16.15
C SER A 104 14.99 34.79 16.29
N ALA A 105 15.08 35.96 16.95
CA ALA A 105 16.36 36.66 17.20
C ALA A 105 17.32 35.80 18.07
N HIS A 106 16.80 34.89 18.87
CA HIS A 106 17.58 33.99 19.75
C HIS A 106 17.46 32.54 19.28
N ASN A 107 17.60 32.35 17.98
CA ASN A 107 17.45 31.04 17.37
C ASN A 107 18.51 30.05 17.90
N LYS A 108 18.07 28.84 18.25
CA LYS A 108 18.98 27.75 18.62
C LYS A 108 19.51 27.09 17.35
N SER A 109 20.72 26.54 17.44
CA SER A 109 21.28 25.76 16.34
C SER A 109 20.37 24.59 15.97
N GLY A 110 20.11 24.40 14.69
CA GLY A 110 19.22 23.35 14.18
C GLY A 110 17.74 23.71 14.19
N HIS A 111 17.33 24.82 14.79
CA HIS A 111 15.96 25.31 14.70
C HIS A 111 15.74 26.09 13.41
N LYS A 112 14.68 25.79 12.66
CA LYS A 112 14.35 26.41 11.38
C LYS A 112 12.97 27.05 11.43
N ALA A 113 12.87 28.23 10.80
CA ALA A 113 11.59 28.89 10.59
C ALA A 113 10.71 28.03 9.67
N GLY A 114 9.42 27.96 9.97
CA GLY A 114 8.50 27.24 9.12
C GLY A 114 7.07 27.35 9.59
N VAL A 115 6.17 26.82 8.78
CA VAL A 115 4.74 26.68 9.08
C VAL A 115 4.30 25.28 8.74
N GLY A 116 3.47 24.70 9.62
CA GLY A 116 2.86 23.39 9.42
C GLY A 116 1.41 23.40 9.88
N VAL A 117 0.51 23.06 8.98
CA VAL A 117 -0.93 23.02 9.22
C VAL A 117 -1.41 21.60 8.97
N THR A 118 -2.23 21.10 9.89
CA THR A 118 -2.84 19.76 9.80
C THR A 118 -4.35 19.91 9.77
N ASP A 119 -4.97 19.19 8.87
CA ASP A 119 -6.42 18.99 8.83
C ASP A 119 -6.79 17.85 9.79
N THR A 120 -7.73 18.09 10.68
CA THR A 120 -8.22 17.12 11.68
C THR A 120 -9.38 16.28 11.17
N ASP A 121 -10.06 16.72 10.10
CA ASP A 121 -11.15 16.03 9.44
C ASP A 121 -11.04 16.15 7.92
N SER A 122 -10.20 15.35 7.32
CA SER A 122 -9.99 15.32 5.86
C SER A 122 -11.24 14.93 5.05
N SER A 123 -12.34 14.58 5.70
CA SER A 123 -13.63 14.29 5.05
C SER A 123 -14.52 15.52 4.85
N SER A 124 -14.20 16.64 5.50
CA SER A 124 -14.97 17.90 5.45
C SER A 124 -14.03 19.10 5.41
N PHE A 125 -14.38 20.12 4.61
CA PHE A 125 -13.67 21.38 4.61
C PHE A 125 -14.52 22.44 5.31
N ALA A 126 -14.05 22.93 6.45
CA ALA A 126 -14.67 24.05 7.13
C ALA A 126 -14.18 25.38 6.51
N ALA A 127 -15.07 26.15 5.95
CA ALA A 127 -14.76 27.44 5.32
C ALA A 127 -14.13 28.47 6.29
N ASP A 128 -14.23 28.24 7.59
CA ASP A 128 -13.67 29.06 8.66
C ASP A 128 -12.36 28.54 9.24
N ASN A 129 -11.77 27.51 8.63
CA ASN A 129 -10.54 26.84 9.08
C ASN A 129 -10.65 26.22 10.50
N SER A 130 -11.84 25.94 11.01
CA SER A 130 -12.05 25.41 12.35
C SER A 130 -11.63 23.93 12.48
N ASP A 131 -11.52 23.23 11.38
CA ASP A 131 -11.02 21.86 11.24
C ASP A 131 -9.48 21.78 11.12
N LEU A 132 -8.82 22.93 10.97
CA LEU A 132 -7.38 23.00 10.85
C LEU A 132 -6.71 23.22 12.23
N LEU A 133 -5.49 22.74 12.37
CA LEU A 133 -4.62 23.00 13.52
C LEU A 133 -3.25 23.50 13.03
N LEU A 134 -2.78 24.59 13.62
CA LEU A 134 -1.41 25.03 13.43
C LEU A 134 -0.48 24.19 14.34
N VAL A 135 0.35 23.36 13.74
CA VAL A 135 1.30 22.49 14.46
C VAL A 135 2.65 23.18 14.64
N ARG A 136 3.06 23.95 13.63
CA ARG A 136 4.30 24.75 13.62
C ARG A 136 4.02 26.11 13.03
N GLY A 137 4.74 27.13 13.50
CA GLY A 137 4.62 28.49 12.99
C GLY A 137 4.42 29.54 14.07
N THR A 138 4.51 30.81 13.68
CA THR A 138 4.33 31.91 14.61
C THR A 138 2.88 32.05 15.09
N ALA A 139 2.67 32.53 16.29
CA ALA A 139 1.32 32.79 16.83
C ALA A 139 0.54 33.85 16.00
N SER A 140 1.23 34.72 15.22
CA SER A 140 0.59 35.65 14.31
C SER A 140 -0.19 34.91 13.22
N VAL A 141 0.36 33.83 12.63
CA VAL A 141 -0.32 33.00 11.63
C VAL A 141 -1.64 32.45 12.20
N SER A 142 -1.62 31.90 13.41
CA SER A 142 -2.84 31.42 14.07
C SER A 142 -3.90 32.51 14.21
N LYS A 143 -3.49 33.71 14.60
CA LYS A 143 -4.40 34.85 14.80
C LYS A 143 -4.95 35.37 13.46
N ASP A 144 -4.07 35.57 12.47
CA ASP A 144 -4.41 36.23 11.20
C ASP A 144 -5.32 35.33 10.34
N TYR A 145 -5.07 34.03 10.37
CA TYR A 145 -5.85 33.03 9.60
C TYR A 145 -6.90 32.27 10.42
N LYS A 146 -7.07 32.60 11.73
CA LYS A 146 -8.03 31.98 12.64
C LYS A 146 -7.87 30.46 12.76
N ILE A 147 -6.65 29.98 12.65
CA ILE A 147 -6.32 28.56 12.79
C ILE A 147 -5.98 28.27 14.25
N PRO A 148 -6.69 27.39 14.96
CA PRO A 148 -6.37 27.01 16.32
C PRO A 148 -4.95 26.42 16.44
N LEU A 149 -4.30 26.66 17.58
CA LEU A 149 -3.01 26.04 17.87
C LEU A 149 -3.22 24.57 18.24
N SER A 150 -2.37 23.68 17.72
CA SER A 150 -2.31 22.29 18.15
C SER A 150 -1.86 22.21 19.61
N ARG A 151 -2.22 21.13 20.31
CA ARG A 151 -1.74 20.87 21.67
C ARG A 151 -0.21 20.84 21.75
N ASP A 152 0.44 20.31 20.73
CA ASP A 152 1.89 20.16 20.61
C ASP A 152 2.51 21.22 19.72
N TRP A 153 1.86 22.39 19.63
CA TRP A 153 2.34 23.51 18.85
C TRP A 153 3.73 23.97 19.31
N GLN A 154 4.57 24.29 18.32
CA GLN A 154 5.87 24.94 18.51
C GLN A 154 6.03 26.03 17.46
N MET A 155 6.85 27.05 17.81
CA MET A 155 7.08 28.19 16.94
C MET A 155 7.93 27.86 15.70
N ASP A 156 8.71 26.80 15.76
CA ASP A 156 9.69 26.40 14.74
C ASP A 156 9.83 24.88 14.62
N TYR A 157 10.68 24.46 13.68
CA TYR A 157 11.09 23.07 13.50
C TYR A 157 12.43 22.83 14.18
N ASP A 158 12.47 21.96 15.18
CA ASP A 158 13.71 21.51 15.81
C ASP A 158 14.30 20.35 14.99
N LEU A 159 15.32 20.65 14.19
CA LEU A 159 16.04 19.68 13.35
C LEU A 159 17.40 19.31 13.97
N SER A 160 17.66 19.70 15.22
CA SER A 160 18.96 19.52 15.87
C SER A 160 19.31 18.09 16.22
N GLN A 161 18.29 17.24 16.40
CA GLN A 161 18.43 15.87 16.95
C GLN A 161 18.33 14.77 15.89
N THR A 162 18.12 15.12 14.62
CA THR A 162 17.85 14.15 13.58
C THR A 162 19.10 13.89 12.75
N GLU A 163 19.44 12.65 12.51
CA GLU A 163 20.47 12.30 11.54
C GLU A 163 20.09 12.86 10.18
N VAL A 164 21.03 13.58 9.56
CA VAL A 164 20.81 14.39 8.34
C VAL A 164 20.24 13.58 7.19
N SER A 165 20.50 12.27 7.15
CA SER A 165 20.08 11.38 6.08
C SER A 165 18.61 10.91 6.15
N GLU A 166 17.95 11.01 7.31
CA GLU A 166 16.61 10.45 7.52
C GLU A 166 15.50 11.52 7.52
N TYR A 167 15.87 12.76 7.28
CA TYR A 167 14.95 13.87 7.42
C TYR A 167 14.38 14.36 6.08
N PRO A 168 13.06 14.43 5.89
CA PRO A 168 12.45 14.90 4.63
C PRO A 168 12.91 16.29 4.19
N PHE A 169 13.35 17.13 5.13
CA PHE A 169 13.90 18.45 4.83
C PHE A 169 15.29 18.39 4.19
N TYR A 170 16.22 17.65 4.81
CA TYR A 170 17.63 17.71 4.38
C TYR A 170 17.88 17.03 3.06
N THR A 171 17.22 15.93 2.77
CA THR A 171 17.46 15.16 1.56
C THR A 171 17.17 15.97 0.29
N PRO A 172 15.97 16.53 0.06
CA PRO A 172 15.72 17.32 -1.13
C PRO A 172 16.48 18.65 -1.12
N TYR A 173 16.64 19.30 0.04
CA TYR A 173 17.36 20.54 0.20
C TYR A 173 18.85 20.41 -0.18
N THR A 174 19.54 19.40 0.34
CA THR A 174 20.97 19.18 0.09
C THR A 174 21.24 18.83 -1.36
N ILE A 175 20.41 17.98 -1.95
CA ILE A 175 20.55 17.63 -3.36
C ILE A 175 20.29 18.85 -4.24
N ALA A 176 19.24 19.62 -3.98
CA ALA A 176 18.95 20.82 -4.72
C ALA A 176 20.13 21.83 -4.71
N LYS A 177 20.71 22.03 -3.54
CA LYS A 177 21.91 22.89 -3.39
C LYS A 177 23.12 22.37 -4.17
N SER A 178 23.31 21.07 -4.27
CA SER A 178 24.46 20.48 -4.95
C SER A 178 24.37 20.56 -6.48
N VAL A 179 23.15 20.52 -7.04
CA VAL A 179 22.91 20.41 -8.49
C VAL A 179 22.65 21.75 -9.18
N LYS A 180 22.36 22.84 -8.44
CA LYS A 180 21.92 24.12 -8.97
C LYS A 180 20.73 23.98 -9.95
N ILE A 181 19.57 23.66 -9.41
CA ILE A 181 18.35 23.49 -10.19
C ILE A 181 17.92 24.82 -10.80
N LEU A 182 17.75 24.86 -12.13
CA LEU A 182 17.34 26.06 -12.85
C LEU A 182 15.96 25.95 -13.53
N GLU A 183 15.44 24.72 -13.70
CA GLU A 183 14.24 24.51 -14.52
C GLU A 183 13.06 23.97 -13.74
N SER A 184 13.13 22.77 -13.19
CA SER A 184 12.02 22.11 -12.50
C SER A 184 12.47 21.44 -11.21
N THR A 185 11.69 21.60 -10.14
CA THR A 185 11.93 20.99 -8.83
C THR A 185 11.26 19.63 -8.69
N GLU A 186 10.39 19.25 -9.63
CA GLU A 186 9.54 18.06 -9.55
C GLU A 186 10.34 16.75 -9.40
N GLN A 187 11.45 16.63 -10.15
CA GLN A 187 12.30 15.44 -10.11
C GLN A 187 13.08 15.27 -8.81
N TYR A 188 13.18 16.33 -8.00
CA TYR A 188 13.90 16.34 -6.72
C TYR A 188 12.98 16.08 -5.52
N GLY A 189 11.74 15.71 -5.76
CA GLY A 189 10.80 15.35 -4.71
C GLY A 189 11.21 14.05 -4.02
N TYR A 190 11.11 14.02 -2.70
CA TYR A 190 11.54 12.92 -1.85
C TYR A 190 10.38 12.39 -1.01
N LEU A 191 10.11 11.09 -1.11
CA LEU A 191 9.13 10.38 -0.30
C LEU A 191 9.83 9.62 0.83
N SER A 192 9.30 9.73 2.03
CA SER A 192 9.81 9.04 3.23
C SER A 192 8.67 8.70 4.19
N SER A 193 8.96 7.98 5.26
CA SER A 193 8.08 7.95 6.43
C SER A 193 7.98 9.32 7.08
N ILE A 194 6.89 9.59 7.82
CA ILE A 194 6.73 10.85 8.55
C ILE A 194 7.78 10.92 9.66
N SER A 195 8.50 12.02 9.70
CA SER A 195 9.44 12.30 10.80
C SER A 195 8.71 12.90 12.02
N PRO A 196 9.07 12.50 13.25
CA PRO A 196 8.52 13.07 14.50
C PRO A 196 8.64 14.60 14.58
N ALA A 197 9.64 15.18 13.92
CA ALA A 197 9.82 16.63 13.93
C ALA A 197 8.81 17.38 13.05
N LEU A 198 8.15 16.72 12.10
CA LEU A 198 7.12 17.36 11.27
C LEU A 198 5.80 17.44 12.02
N GLN A 199 5.41 16.40 12.73
CA GLN A 199 4.16 16.34 13.48
C GLN A 199 4.18 15.28 14.57
N THR A 200 3.16 15.28 15.43
CA THR A 200 3.02 14.35 16.58
C THR A 200 2.61 12.94 16.16
N ASP A 201 1.82 12.80 15.10
CA ASP A 201 1.48 11.50 14.51
C ASP A 201 2.53 11.17 13.43
N THR A 202 3.33 10.15 13.70
CA THR A 202 4.46 9.76 12.85
C THR A 202 4.17 8.57 11.96
N ASP A 203 2.97 7.99 12.06
CA ASP A 203 2.59 6.85 11.24
C ASP A 203 2.01 7.34 9.89
N GLY A 204 2.79 7.22 8.83
CA GLY A 204 2.37 7.62 7.48
C GLY A 204 3.54 7.92 6.55
N LEU A 205 3.25 8.64 5.46
CA LEU A 205 4.21 9.05 4.45
C LEU A 205 4.33 10.58 4.41
N SER A 206 5.53 11.07 4.18
CA SER A 206 5.85 12.46 3.93
C SER A 206 6.49 12.62 2.55
N TYR A 207 6.00 13.57 1.78
CA TYR A 207 6.61 13.94 0.50
C TYR A 207 7.03 15.39 0.53
N SER A 208 8.23 15.69 0.06
CA SER A 208 8.81 17.03 0.10
C SER A 208 9.56 17.36 -1.18
N ILE A 209 9.48 18.63 -1.58
CA ILE A 209 10.23 19.21 -2.70
C ILE A 209 11.05 20.41 -2.24
N PRO A 210 12.20 20.67 -2.85
CA PRO A 210 12.97 21.88 -2.55
C PRO A 210 12.25 23.12 -3.08
N LEU A 211 12.32 24.21 -2.33
CA LEU A 211 11.91 25.53 -2.75
C LEU A 211 13.09 26.26 -3.40
N VAL A 212 13.00 26.45 -4.72
CA VAL A 212 14.06 27.04 -5.53
C VAL A 212 13.52 28.32 -6.19
N LEU A 213 14.24 29.41 -6.03
CA LEU A 213 13.88 30.69 -6.63
C LEU A 213 14.39 30.78 -8.07
N GLU A 214 13.98 31.84 -8.81
CA GLU A 214 14.32 32.02 -10.22
C GLU A 214 15.82 32.10 -10.49
N ASP A 215 16.60 32.59 -9.52
CA ASP A 215 18.08 32.67 -9.60
C ASP A 215 18.79 31.31 -9.28
N GLY A 216 18.03 30.27 -8.97
CA GLY A 216 18.52 28.96 -8.56
C GLY A 216 18.87 28.84 -7.07
N SER A 217 18.57 29.87 -6.26
CA SER A 217 18.78 29.82 -4.81
C SER A 217 17.78 28.88 -4.14
N VAL A 218 18.29 27.94 -3.33
CA VAL A 218 17.48 27.00 -2.55
C VAL A 218 17.21 27.61 -1.19
N VAL A 219 15.96 27.92 -0.89
CA VAL A 219 15.56 28.68 0.31
C VAL A 219 14.85 27.85 1.36
N GLY A 220 14.49 26.62 1.04
CA GLY A 220 13.79 25.76 1.96
C GLY A 220 13.18 24.53 1.29
N VAL A 221 12.17 23.99 1.92
CA VAL A 221 11.43 22.81 1.46
C VAL A 221 9.94 23.01 1.71
N LEU A 222 9.12 22.61 0.74
CA LEU A 222 7.68 22.45 0.88
C LEU A 222 7.36 20.97 0.89
N GLY A 223 6.46 20.54 1.73
CA GLY A 223 6.02 19.15 1.73
C GLY A 223 4.63 18.97 2.35
N GLY A 224 4.14 17.75 2.23
CA GLY A 224 2.89 17.33 2.83
C GLY A 224 3.01 15.95 3.43
N THR A 225 2.06 15.59 4.27
CA THR A 225 1.98 14.25 4.87
C THR A 225 0.66 13.59 4.50
N LEU A 226 0.71 12.29 4.43
CA LEU A 226 -0.43 11.41 4.27
C LEU A 226 -0.39 10.40 5.41
N ASN A 227 -1.32 10.50 6.35
CA ASN A 227 -1.30 9.67 7.53
C ASN A 227 -1.72 8.22 7.24
N LYS A 228 -1.36 7.33 8.13
CA LYS A 228 -1.65 5.90 8.05
C LYS A 228 -3.14 5.60 7.86
N THR A 229 -4.01 6.36 8.52
CA THR A 229 -5.46 6.15 8.42
C THR A 229 -5.99 6.42 7.02
N GLN A 230 -5.53 7.50 6.37
CA GLN A 230 -5.88 7.83 4.99
C GLN A 230 -5.34 6.78 4.02
N ILE A 231 -4.08 6.38 4.17
CA ILE A 231 -3.48 5.31 3.34
C ILE A 231 -4.26 4.01 3.50
N TYR A 232 -4.64 3.66 4.73
CA TYR A 232 -5.44 2.46 4.97
C TYR A 232 -6.86 2.57 4.40
N ALA A 233 -7.44 3.77 4.38
CA ALA A 233 -8.73 4.00 3.72
C ALA A 233 -8.63 3.76 2.21
N LEU A 234 -7.52 4.16 1.58
CA LEU A 234 -7.25 3.86 0.17
C LEU A 234 -7.05 2.36 -0.07
N LEU A 235 -6.32 1.68 0.82
CA LEU A 235 -6.07 0.24 0.71
C LEU A 235 -7.29 -0.61 1.09
N LYS A 236 -8.21 -0.06 1.90
CA LYS A 236 -9.44 -0.74 2.32
C LYS A 236 -10.50 -0.70 1.22
N ASN A 237 -10.24 -1.35 0.11
CA ASN A 237 -11.27 -1.56 -0.90
C ASN A 237 -12.29 -2.59 -0.39
N GLU A 238 -13.57 -2.49 -0.81
CA GLU A 238 -14.66 -3.42 -0.41
C GLU A 238 -14.36 -4.89 -0.76
N LEU A 239 -13.41 -5.12 -1.67
CA LEU A 239 -12.90 -6.44 -2.05
C LEU A 239 -11.98 -7.08 -1.00
N PHE A 240 -11.40 -6.28 -0.10
CA PHE A 240 -10.56 -6.74 0.99
C PHE A 240 -11.35 -6.70 2.31
N GLN A 241 -12.22 -7.64 2.51
CA GLN A 241 -12.57 -7.99 3.89
C GLN A 241 -11.25 -8.31 4.57
N SER A 242 -11.00 -7.66 5.72
CA SER A 242 -9.77 -7.85 6.51
C SER A 242 -9.65 -9.31 6.92
N ASP A 243 -9.15 -10.10 5.98
CA ASP A 243 -8.85 -11.51 6.25
C ASP A 243 -7.61 -11.51 7.13
N ALA A 244 -7.68 -12.13 8.30
CA ALA A 244 -6.55 -12.24 9.22
C ALA A 244 -5.30 -12.87 8.58
N ASP A 245 -5.42 -13.35 7.37
CA ASP A 245 -4.41 -14.07 6.60
C ASP A 245 -3.94 -13.30 5.35
N THR A 246 -4.34 -12.03 5.21
CA THR A 246 -3.88 -11.14 4.12
C THR A 246 -3.23 -9.88 4.71
N ILE A 247 -2.09 -9.49 4.14
CA ILE A 247 -1.32 -8.30 4.52
C ILE A 247 -1.05 -7.50 3.25
N GLN A 248 -1.22 -6.19 3.33
CA GLN A 248 -0.79 -5.24 2.30
C GLN A 248 0.36 -4.41 2.84
N LEU A 249 1.37 -4.18 2.02
CA LEU A 249 2.57 -3.42 2.39
C LEU A 249 2.81 -2.31 1.38
N ILE A 250 3.18 -1.14 1.88
CA ILE A 250 3.97 -0.17 1.13
C ILE A 250 5.40 -0.33 1.61
N ALA A 251 6.31 -0.59 0.69
CA ALA A 251 7.69 -0.94 1.00
C ALA A 251 8.67 -0.27 0.04
N GLU A 252 9.87 -0.06 0.49
CA GLU A 252 11.01 0.31 -0.34
C GLU A 252 11.76 -0.93 -0.80
N LYS A 253 12.30 -0.86 -2.00
CA LYS A 253 13.17 -1.88 -2.58
C LYS A 253 14.33 -1.21 -3.28
N ASN A 254 15.55 -1.54 -2.89
CA ASN A 254 16.73 -1.21 -3.69
C ASN A 254 16.79 -2.11 -4.93
N THR A 255 17.15 -1.54 -6.07
CA THR A 255 17.13 -2.22 -7.36
C THR A 255 17.93 -3.52 -7.36
N ASP A 256 19.02 -3.57 -6.61
CA ASP A 256 19.95 -4.70 -6.55
C ASP A 256 19.65 -5.73 -5.45
N GLU A 257 18.58 -5.53 -4.65
CA GLU A 257 18.32 -6.36 -3.49
C GLU A 257 17.10 -7.27 -3.67
N VAL A 258 17.19 -8.51 -3.14
CA VAL A 258 16.09 -9.49 -3.10
C VAL A 258 15.38 -9.40 -1.75
N ARG A 259 15.07 -8.16 -1.34
CA ARG A 259 14.34 -7.87 -0.09
C ARG A 259 13.49 -6.62 -0.23
N LEU A 260 12.44 -6.55 0.58
CA LEU A 260 11.57 -5.38 0.75
C LEU A 260 11.79 -4.82 2.15
N THR A 261 11.92 -3.51 2.26
CA THR A 261 11.90 -2.79 3.54
C THR A 261 10.50 -2.22 3.77
N PRO A 262 9.68 -2.81 4.63
CA PRO A 262 8.33 -2.33 4.89
C PRO A 262 8.35 -0.94 5.51
N VAL A 263 7.57 -0.02 4.95
CA VAL A 263 7.37 1.32 5.51
C VAL A 263 6.00 1.39 6.20
N LEU A 264 4.97 0.87 5.55
CA LEU A 264 3.62 0.78 6.10
C LEU A 264 3.06 -0.61 5.84
N ALA A 265 2.35 -1.17 6.83
CA ALA A 265 1.72 -2.47 6.74
C ALA A 265 0.26 -2.40 7.19
N TYR A 266 -0.65 -2.86 6.33
CA TYR A 266 -2.06 -3.02 6.62
C TYR A 266 -2.41 -4.51 6.73
N GLY A 267 -3.08 -4.88 7.81
CA GLY A 267 -3.50 -6.24 8.11
C GLY A 267 -3.08 -6.69 9.51
N SER A 268 -4.01 -7.24 10.29
CA SER A 268 -3.78 -7.64 11.69
C SER A 268 -2.69 -8.70 11.86
N ALA A 269 -2.45 -9.51 10.82
CA ALA A 269 -1.45 -10.56 10.84
C ALA A 269 0.00 -10.04 10.76
N TYR A 270 0.22 -8.79 10.29
CA TYR A 270 1.58 -8.29 10.06
C TYR A 270 2.43 -8.29 11.34
N ASN A 271 1.93 -7.64 12.39
CA ASN A 271 2.67 -7.54 13.65
C ASN A 271 2.95 -8.90 14.30
N CYS A 272 2.04 -9.87 14.11
CA CYS A 272 2.20 -11.21 14.66
C CYS A 272 3.16 -12.12 13.88
N SER A 273 3.42 -11.79 12.61
CA SER A 273 4.20 -12.62 11.68
C SER A 273 5.53 -11.98 11.29
N PHE A 274 5.59 -10.65 11.19
CA PHE A 274 6.74 -9.92 10.66
C PHE A 274 7.13 -8.67 11.45
N GLY A 275 6.42 -8.35 12.55
CA GLY A 275 6.47 -7.06 13.24
C GLY A 275 7.84 -6.60 13.74
N ASN A 276 8.78 -7.51 13.92
CA ASN A 276 10.14 -7.20 14.40
C ASN A 276 11.18 -7.20 13.28
N ARG A 277 10.77 -7.34 12.01
CA ARG A 277 11.71 -7.42 10.90
C ARG A 277 11.85 -6.08 10.19
N GLU A 278 13.06 -5.58 10.12
CA GLU A 278 13.41 -4.39 9.34
C GLU A 278 13.31 -4.63 7.82
N SER A 279 13.53 -5.87 7.39
CA SER A 279 13.42 -6.24 5.97
C SER A 279 12.87 -7.64 5.76
N LEU A 280 12.18 -7.83 4.64
CA LEU A 280 11.55 -9.08 4.23
C LEU A 280 12.29 -9.67 3.02
N SER A 281 13.11 -10.68 3.26
CA SER A 281 13.76 -11.43 2.18
C SER A 281 12.80 -12.44 1.57
N TYR A 282 12.79 -12.53 0.25
CA TYR A 282 11.90 -13.43 -0.48
C TYR A 282 12.66 -14.34 -1.44
N VAL A 283 12.05 -15.45 -1.80
CA VAL A 283 12.57 -16.41 -2.78
C VAL A 283 11.56 -16.59 -3.91
N ASP A 284 12.07 -16.91 -5.09
CA ASP A 284 11.22 -17.21 -6.24
C ASP A 284 10.44 -18.50 -6.03
N THR A 285 9.23 -18.53 -6.56
CA THR A 285 8.43 -19.75 -6.62
C THR A 285 8.38 -20.27 -8.07
N LYS A 286 7.76 -21.43 -8.26
CA LYS A 286 7.47 -21.97 -9.61
C LYS A 286 6.44 -21.13 -10.39
N TRP A 287 5.76 -20.22 -9.74
CA TRP A 287 4.73 -19.35 -10.30
C TRP A 287 5.35 -18.01 -10.67
N LYS A 288 5.19 -17.61 -11.92
CA LYS A 288 5.70 -16.33 -12.40
C LYS A 288 5.00 -15.19 -11.63
N GLY A 289 5.76 -14.23 -11.14
CA GLY A 289 5.23 -13.08 -10.37
C GLY A 289 5.00 -13.35 -8.89
N ILE A 290 4.91 -14.61 -8.45
CA ILE A 290 4.70 -14.96 -7.04
C ILE A 290 6.03 -15.33 -6.39
N LYS A 291 6.31 -14.67 -5.29
CA LYS A 291 7.43 -14.93 -4.40
C LYS A 291 6.95 -15.64 -3.14
N LYS A 292 7.88 -16.12 -2.36
CA LYS A 292 7.60 -16.77 -1.06
C LYS A 292 8.44 -16.14 0.03
N ILE A 293 7.80 -15.85 1.16
CA ILE A 293 8.44 -15.41 2.40
C ILE A 293 8.10 -16.40 3.51
N THR A 294 9.01 -16.55 4.45
CA THR A 294 8.77 -17.32 5.68
C THR A 294 8.75 -16.35 6.85
N ASP A 295 7.75 -16.44 7.71
CA ASP A 295 7.62 -15.60 8.90
C ASP A 295 8.48 -16.10 10.08
N GLU A 296 8.36 -15.44 11.24
CA GLU A 296 9.09 -15.80 12.47
C GLU A 296 8.68 -17.17 13.03
N LYS A 297 7.50 -17.64 12.69
CA LYS A 297 6.93 -18.93 13.14
C LYS A 297 7.18 -20.07 12.16
N ASN A 298 7.99 -19.84 11.12
CA ASN A 298 8.19 -20.74 9.99
C ASN A 298 6.94 -20.95 9.11
N ASP A 299 5.89 -20.15 9.27
CA ASP A 299 4.78 -20.16 8.33
C ASP A 299 5.19 -19.55 6.99
N SER A 300 4.70 -20.11 5.92
CA SER A 300 4.98 -19.63 4.57
C SER A 300 3.89 -18.70 4.08
N TRP A 301 4.32 -17.61 3.44
CA TRP A 301 3.46 -16.61 2.83
C TRP A 301 3.80 -16.45 1.37
N TYR A 302 2.79 -16.36 0.52
CA TYR A 302 2.96 -15.94 -0.87
C TYR A 302 2.90 -14.44 -0.95
N LEU A 303 3.80 -13.87 -1.75
CA LEU A 303 3.99 -12.44 -1.95
C LEU A 303 3.93 -12.13 -3.44
N THR A 304 3.18 -11.12 -3.79
CA THR A 304 3.31 -10.42 -5.08
C THR A 304 3.45 -8.92 -4.82
N PHE A 305 4.13 -8.21 -5.72
CA PHE A 305 4.31 -6.78 -5.59
C PHE A 305 4.36 -6.09 -6.95
N MET A 306 4.00 -4.83 -6.98
CA MET A 306 4.09 -3.94 -8.13
C MET A 306 4.81 -2.65 -7.75
N LYS A 307 5.43 -2.02 -8.74
CA LYS A 307 6.15 -0.76 -8.56
C LYS A 307 5.15 0.40 -8.56
N LEU A 308 5.25 1.27 -7.55
CA LEU A 308 4.59 2.55 -7.56
C LEU A 308 5.47 3.58 -8.30
N PRO A 309 4.94 4.33 -9.28
CA PRO A 309 5.70 5.27 -10.09
C PRO A 309 5.99 6.59 -9.35
N ILE A 310 6.67 6.50 -8.20
CA ILE A 310 7.00 7.67 -7.37
C ILE A 310 8.09 8.50 -8.02
N TYR A 311 9.17 7.84 -8.49
CA TYR A 311 10.34 8.52 -9.04
C TYR A 311 10.44 8.28 -10.54
N GLY A 312 10.66 9.37 -11.31
CA GLY A 312 11.03 9.29 -12.72
C GLY A 312 12.46 8.79 -12.92
N ALA A 313 12.81 8.46 -14.16
CA ALA A 313 14.17 7.99 -14.50
C ALA A 313 15.25 9.03 -14.19
N ASP A 314 14.92 10.32 -14.30
CA ASP A 314 15.85 11.44 -14.06
C ASP A 314 15.91 11.86 -12.59
N SER A 315 15.15 11.20 -11.70
CA SER A 315 15.18 11.52 -10.28
C SER A 315 16.48 11.02 -9.64
N PRO A 316 17.11 11.82 -8.75
CA PRO A 316 18.29 11.40 -7.99
C PRO A 316 17.99 10.21 -7.06
N TYR A 317 16.72 9.91 -6.83
CA TYR A 317 16.25 8.80 -5.98
C TYR A 317 15.80 7.57 -6.79
N SER A 318 16.08 7.53 -8.09
CA SER A 318 15.63 6.46 -9.00
C SER A 318 16.14 5.05 -8.64
N GLN A 319 17.18 4.93 -7.81
CA GLN A 319 17.68 3.66 -7.28
C GLN A 319 16.77 3.03 -6.22
N THR A 320 15.96 3.82 -5.54
CA THR A 320 14.97 3.34 -4.57
C THR A 320 13.62 3.21 -5.25
N GLU A 321 13.13 2.00 -5.35
CA GLU A 321 11.80 1.72 -5.90
C GLU A 321 10.80 1.58 -4.76
N TRP A 322 9.68 2.29 -4.89
CA TRP A 322 8.54 2.11 -4.01
C TRP A 322 7.64 1.00 -4.55
N MET A 323 7.24 0.10 -3.67
CA MET A 323 6.45 -1.07 -4.01
C MET A 323 5.16 -1.12 -3.19
N ILE A 324 4.07 -1.51 -3.85
CA ILE A 324 2.92 -2.08 -3.17
C ILE A 324 3.00 -3.59 -3.22
N ALA A 325 2.83 -4.25 -2.10
CA ALA A 325 2.91 -5.69 -2.01
C ALA A 325 1.70 -6.27 -1.27
N VAL A 326 1.25 -7.43 -1.71
CA VAL A 326 0.20 -8.22 -1.05
C VAL A 326 0.78 -9.56 -0.64
N LEU A 327 0.61 -9.90 0.64
CA LEU A 327 1.00 -11.18 1.20
C LEU A 327 -0.25 -11.97 1.59
N ARG A 328 -0.29 -13.25 1.25
CA ARG A 328 -1.33 -14.17 1.67
C ARG A 328 -0.74 -15.46 2.23
N ARG A 329 -1.28 -15.91 3.38
CA ARG A 329 -0.76 -17.10 4.06
C ARG A 329 -0.98 -18.35 3.21
N GLN A 330 0.10 -19.15 3.00
CA GLN A 330 0.06 -20.35 2.18
C GLN A 330 -0.97 -21.37 2.69
N SER A 331 -1.10 -21.56 4.01
CA SER A 331 -2.03 -22.51 4.61
C SER A 331 -3.50 -22.22 4.29
N VAL A 332 -3.87 -20.94 4.10
CA VAL A 332 -5.24 -20.55 3.73
C VAL A 332 -5.52 -20.93 2.29
N MET A 333 -4.61 -20.63 1.39
CA MET A 333 -4.71 -21.01 -0.02
C MET A 333 -4.80 -22.54 -0.17
N GLU A 334 -3.96 -23.28 0.55
CA GLU A 334 -3.97 -24.74 0.54
C GLU A 334 -5.22 -25.33 1.22
N SER A 335 -5.73 -24.71 2.28
CA SER A 335 -6.93 -25.17 2.98
C SER A 335 -8.19 -25.09 2.10
N PHE A 336 -8.32 -24.03 1.31
CA PHE A 336 -9.39 -23.88 0.35
C PHE A 336 -9.34 -24.99 -0.71
N TYR A 337 -8.15 -25.23 -1.25
CA TYR A 337 -7.90 -26.33 -2.18
C TYR A 337 -8.25 -27.71 -1.58
N GLN A 338 -7.79 -27.99 -0.35
CA GLN A 338 -8.08 -29.24 0.36
C GLN A 338 -9.59 -29.41 0.62
N LYS A 339 -10.30 -28.36 1.00
CA LYS A 339 -11.75 -28.38 1.19
C LYS A 339 -12.49 -28.72 -0.12
N LEU A 340 -12.10 -28.10 -1.23
CA LEU A 340 -12.67 -28.38 -2.55
C LEU A 340 -12.36 -29.80 -3.01
N LEU A 341 -11.12 -30.25 -2.88
CA LEU A 341 -10.71 -31.61 -3.24
C LEU A 341 -11.49 -32.66 -2.43
N ASN A 342 -11.60 -32.44 -1.12
CA ASN A 342 -12.37 -33.31 -0.24
C ASN A 342 -13.87 -33.30 -0.58
N GLY A 343 -14.42 -32.13 -0.96
CA GLY A 343 -15.79 -32.00 -1.44
C GLY A 343 -16.04 -32.77 -2.73
N LEU A 344 -15.14 -32.64 -3.71
CA LEU A 344 -15.20 -33.39 -4.96
C LEU A 344 -15.05 -34.90 -4.74
N LEU A 345 -14.09 -35.35 -3.91
CA LEU A 345 -13.90 -36.73 -3.57
C LEU A 345 -15.12 -37.33 -2.86
N LYS A 346 -15.72 -36.62 -1.91
CA LYS A 346 -16.96 -37.03 -1.25
C LYS A 346 -18.12 -37.09 -2.23
N GLY A 347 -18.25 -36.13 -3.12
CA GLY A 347 -19.27 -36.10 -4.20
C GLY A 347 -19.12 -37.27 -5.16
N CYS A 348 -17.90 -37.56 -5.61
CA CYS A 348 -17.59 -38.72 -6.44
C CYS A 348 -17.90 -40.06 -5.72
N ALA A 349 -17.49 -40.19 -4.45
CA ALA A 349 -17.77 -41.39 -3.65
C ALA A 349 -19.28 -41.59 -3.46
N PHE A 350 -20.00 -40.50 -3.19
CA PHE A 350 -21.45 -40.51 -3.01
C PHE A 350 -22.22 -40.91 -4.28
N SER A 351 -21.68 -40.63 -5.46
CA SER A 351 -22.28 -41.07 -6.75
C SER A 351 -21.82 -42.43 -7.22
N LEU A 352 -20.57 -42.81 -6.99
CA LEU A 352 -19.98 -44.06 -7.43
C LEU A 352 -20.49 -45.28 -6.59
N ILE A 353 -20.59 -45.12 -5.27
CA ILE A 353 -21.01 -46.21 -4.39
C ILE A 353 -22.43 -46.72 -4.72
N PRO A 354 -23.46 -45.84 -4.81
CA PRO A 354 -24.80 -46.27 -5.26
C PRO A 354 -24.80 -46.83 -6.68
N GLY A 355 -24.02 -46.28 -7.59
CA GLY A 355 -23.89 -46.74 -8.97
C GLY A 355 -23.33 -48.15 -9.04
N ILE A 356 -22.27 -48.47 -8.29
CA ILE A 356 -21.69 -49.82 -8.20
C ILE A 356 -22.70 -50.79 -7.55
N LEU A 357 -23.34 -50.37 -6.45
CA LEU A 357 -24.32 -51.19 -5.77
C LEU A 357 -25.52 -51.52 -6.68
N PHE A 358 -26.00 -50.55 -7.43
CA PHE A 358 -27.05 -50.72 -8.41
C PHE A 358 -26.61 -51.64 -9.54
N ALA A 359 -25.40 -51.50 -10.06
CA ALA A 359 -24.85 -52.35 -11.11
C ALA A 359 -24.71 -53.83 -10.62
N LEU A 360 -24.29 -54.05 -9.38
CA LEU A 360 -24.20 -55.40 -8.79
C LEU A 360 -25.59 -56.04 -8.62
N LEU A 361 -26.53 -55.30 -8.04
CA LEU A 361 -27.91 -55.77 -7.83
C LEU A 361 -28.61 -56.06 -9.14
N TYR A 362 -28.49 -55.15 -10.12
CA TYR A 362 -29.08 -55.34 -11.47
C TYR A 362 -28.38 -56.48 -12.20
N GLY A 363 -27.06 -56.58 -12.11
CA GLY A 363 -26.27 -57.66 -12.69
C GLY A 363 -26.68 -59.03 -12.14
N GLU A 364 -26.88 -59.16 -10.85
CA GLU A 364 -27.41 -60.42 -10.27
C GLU A 364 -28.85 -60.68 -10.67
N TYR A 365 -29.68 -59.67 -10.65
CA TYR A 365 -31.08 -59.78 -11.07
C TYR A 365 -31.23 -60.30 -12.51
N PHE A 366 -30.50 -59.75 -13.47
CA PHE A 366 -30.53 -60.21 -14.87
C PHE A 366 -29.73 -61.50 -15.12
N THR A 367 -28.62 -61.70 -14.42
CA THR A 367 -27.74 -62.87 -14.67
C THR A 367 -28.25 -64.14 -13.99
N SER A 368 -28.94 -64.03 -12.87
CA SER A 368 -29.48 -65.17 -12.12
C SER A 368 -30.45 -66.05 -12.94
N PRO A 369 -31.46 -65.50 -13.63
CA PRO A 369 -32.33 -66.27 -14.50
C PRO A 369 -31.59 -66.94 -15.66
N ILE A 370 -30.63 -66.24 -16.28
CA ILE A 370 -29.82 -66.80 -17.35
C ILE A 370 -28.95 -67.95 -16.88
N ARG A 371 -28.32 -67.82 -15.73
CA ARG A 371 -27.54 -68.92 -15.09
C ARG A 371 -28.43 -70.15 -14.73
N ARG A 372 -29.68 -69.90 -14.33
CA ARG A 372 -30.65 -71.02 -14.06
C ARG A 372 -31.02 -71.64 -15.37
N LEU A 373 -31.31 -70.98 -16.44
CA LEU A 373 -31.57 -71.49 -17.76
C LEU A 373 -30.39 -72.34 -18.30
N ILE A 374 -29.16 -71.81 -18.18
CA ILE A 374 -27.96 -72.50 -18.62
C ILE A 374 -27.74 -73.81 -17.80
N ARG A 375 -27.98 -73.77 -16.48
CA ARG A 375 -27.92 -74.99 -15.65
C ARG A 375 -28.99 -76.01 -16.05
N GLN A 376 -30.22 -75.56 -16.35
CA GLN A 376 -31.29 -76.41 -16.81
C GLN A 376 -31.00 -77.04 -18.17
N LEU A 377 -30.45 -76.31 -19.12
CA LEU A 377 -30.01 -76.77 -20.42
C LEU A 377 -28.83 -77.77 -20.30
N ARG A 378 -27.90 -77.57 -19.36
CA ARG A 378 -26.84 -78.53 -19.08
C ARG A 378 -27.37 -79.81 -18.49
N SER A 379 -28.38 -79.74 -17.65
CA SER A 379 -29.04 -80.95 -17.08
C SER A 379 -29.84 -81.71 -18.11
N PHE A 380 -30.35 -81.00 -19.15
CA PHE A 380 -31.05 -81.61 -20.29
C PHE A 380 -30.16 -82.63 -21.06
N LYS A 381 -28.88 -82.22 -21.23
CA LYS A 381 -27.89 -83.10 -21.90
C LYS A 381 -27.62 -84.42 -21.15
N ASN A 382 -28.05 -84.50 -19.87
CA ASN A 382 -27.89 -85.73 -19.00
C ASN A 382 -29.21 -86.49 -18.74
N GLY A 383 -30.27 -86.25 -19.57
CA GLY A 383 -31.47 -87.09 -19.57
C GLY A 383 -32.54 -86.82 -18.51
N SER A 384 -32.50 -85.80 -17.78
CA SER A 384 -33.48 -85.42 -16.74
C SER A 384 -34.60 -84.53 -17.31
N ARG A 385 -35.90 -84.82 -16.97
CA ARG A 385 -37.07 -84.02 -17.40
C ARG A 385 -37.04 -82.63 -16.81
N ILE A 386 -37.20 -81.60 -17.65
CA ILE A 386 -37.25 -80.19 -17.24
C ILE A 386 -38.64 -79.83 -16.72
N ARG A 387 -38.76 -79.31 -15.53
CA ARG A 387 -39.92 -78.60 -15.01
C ARG A 387 -39.65 -77.14 -15.27
N LEU A 388 -40.21 -76.49 -16.31
CA LEU A 388 -40.18 -75.06 -16.52
C LEU A 388 -40.98 -74.35 -15.40
N GLN A 389 -40.30 -73.75 -14.48
CA GLN A 389 -40.92 -72.79 -13.57
C GLN A 389 -41.06 -71.47 -14.33
N ARG A 390 -42.26 -70.89 -14.32
CA ARG A 390 -42.57 -69.56 -14.86
C ARG A 390 -41.58 -68.60 -14.25
N THR A 391 -40.72 -68.00 -15.08
CA THR A 391 -39.79 -66.97 -14.70
C THR A 391 -40.38 -65.65 -15.20
N TRP A 392 -40.07 -64.56 -14.54
CA TRP A 392 -40.48 -63.20 -14.82
C TRP A 392 -40.30 -62.71 -16.29
N ILE A 393 -39.57 -63.46 -17.08
CA ILE A 393 -39.28 -63.17 -18.50
C ILE A 393 -40.50 -63.50 -19.41
N SER A 394 -41.56 -64.12 -18.87
CA SER A 394 -42.76 -64.41 -19.65
C SER A 394 -43.79 -63.27 -19.71
N GLU A 395 -43.47 -62.11 -19.08
CA GLU A 395 -44.33 -60.90 -19.07
C GLU A 395 -43.69 -59.69 -19.75
N LEU A 396 -42.58 -59.85 -20.41
CA LEU A 396 -42.04 -58.93 -21.40
C LEU A 396 -42.25 -59.53 -22.81
#